data_2893ee90db2a26983a1f515863556efd
#
_entry.id   2893ee90db2a26983a1f515863556efd
#
_cell.length_a   1.000
_cell.length_b   1.000
_cell.length_c   1.000
_cell.angle_alpha   90.00
_cell.angle_beta   90.00
_cell.angle_gamma   90.00
#
_symmetry.space_group_name_H-M   'P 1'
#
loop_
_entity.id
_entity.type
_entity.pdbx_description
1 polymer ?
#
loop_
_entity_poly.entity_id
_entity_poly.type
_entity_poly.pdbx_seq_one_letter_code
_entity_poly.pdbx_strand_id
1 'polypeptide(L)'
;MEKINIAMAWWWTGWHVFPIKSLIQHIYKHPQYFQKIQKIVRFGEKRSLEYQVFQDLKQDHKSLFFQSIISWKYRRETWFSSRIKNIRDMFKFTYWVLQSIHYFKKHKIHILFCKWWYVALPVVFAAKLLHKKIIVHESDVRSWLVNKIASKYADQVFTGFDWVLPKSTTVGQILSDDIINHTSIKNIPQENLLEWQELTPAQKLFYTDPQKTHLLVIWWSQWSKRLYQNLLQSIDENYSIYQNYEIFIILWKENKNLKSEFSKYKNIHTFDFVSQGDMWLLLKHCDISLTRAGTTSLAEQKLFNLKIVMVPIPWTHDQYDNAKFYVKKHGDILLDSKDPNYQKNMSDIFKKYKDFKKKNSKKDIFWEIQSAKDIIIKAILSTKTWHK
;
A
#
# COMPACT_ATOMS: atom_id res chain seq x y z
N MET A 1 10.51 -29.66 -14.77
CA MET A 1 10.69 -28.24 -15.04
C MET A 1 11.78 -27.66 -14.14
N GLU A 2 12.73 -26.93 -14.71
CA GLU A 2 13.78 -26.28 -13.92
C GLU A 2 13.15 -25.18 -13.06
N LYS A 3 13.53 -25.14 -11.76
CA LYS A 3 13.02 -24.13 -10.82
C LYS A 3 13.66 -22.78 -11.09
N ILE A 4 12.90 -21.70 -11.01
CA ILE A 4 13.37 -20.35 -11.30
C ILE A 4 13.81 -19.59 -10.04
N ASN A 5 14.74 -18.65 -10.22
CA ASN A 5 15.17 -17.70 -9.20
C ASN A 5 14.63 -16.31 -9.58
N ILE A 6 13.96 -15.67 -8.66
CA ILE A 6 13.25 -14.39 -8.87
C ILE A 6 13.94 -13.30 -8.07
N ALA A 7 14.27 -12.17 -8.72
CA ALA A 7 14.60 -10.93 -8.03
C ALA A 7 13.34 -10.09 -7.84
N MET A 8 13.19 -9.51 -6.67
CA MET A 8 12.14 -8.53 -6.38
C MET A 8 12.75 -7.23 -5.88
N ALA A 9 12.44 -6.11 -6.54
CA ALA A 9 12.96 -4.80 -6.22
C ALA A 9 11.83 -3.81 -5.92
N TRP A 10 11.88 -3.21 -4.72
CA TRP A 10 10.97 -2.14 -4.27
C TRP A 10 11.60 -1.37 -3.10
N TRP A 11 10.98 -0.25 -2.64
CA TRP A 11 11.56 0.61 -1.61
C TRP A 11 10.56 1.20 -0.61
N TRP A 12 10.98 1.37 0.58
CA TRP A 12 10.89 2.24 1.77
C TRP A 12 9.56 2.58 2.43
N THR A 13 8.42 2.64 1.80
CA THR A 13 7.17 2.98 2.49
C THR A 13 6.26 1.77 2.64
N GLY A 14 5.46 1.71 3.71
CA GLY A 14 4.55 0.61 3.98
C GLY A 14 3.66 0.24 2.79
N TRP A 15 3.24 1.23 2.01
CA TRP A 15 2.42 1.07 0.79
C TRP A 15 3.05 0.21 -0.31
N HIS A 16 4.37 0.13 -0.35
CA HIS A 16 5.09 -0.66 -1.35
C HIS A 16 5.52 -2.01 -0.80
N VAL A 17 5.70 -2.09 0.52
CA VAL A 17 6.12 -3.32 1.22
C VAL A 17 5.00 -4.34 1.26
N PHE A 18 3.80 -3.94 1.65
CA PHE A 18 2.68 -4.85 1.85
C PHE A 18 2.20 -5.57 0.57
N PRO A 19 2.12 -4.93 -0.60
CA PRO A 19 1.79 -5.65 -1.84
C PRO A 19 2.78 -6.75 -2.20
N ILE A 20 4.09 -6.50 -1.99
CA ILE A 20 5.10 -7.53 -2.28
C ILE A 20 5.10 -8.63 -1.21
N LYS A 21 4.92 -8.26 0.08
CA LYS A 21 4.67 -9.25 1.13
C LYS A 21 3.51 -10.17 0.74
N SER A 22 2.40 -9.58 0.32
CA SER A 22 1.22 -10.30 -0.11
C SER A 22 1.49 -11.22 -1.30
N LEU A 23 2.26 -10.77 -2.31
CA LEU A 23 2.64 -11.57 -3.45
C LEU A 23 3.52 -12.76 -3.04
N ILE A 24 4.50 -12.54 -2.16
CA ILE A 24 5.38 -13.60 -1.62
C ILE A 24 4.55 -14.61 -0.82
N GLN A 25 3.71 -14.15 0.09
CA GLN A 25 2.85 -15.02 0.88
C GLN A 25 1.91 -15.86 0.00
N HIS A 26 1.33 -15.24 -1.03
CA HIS A 26 0.48 -15.93 -1.99
C HIS A 26 1.25 -17.04 -2.75
N ILE A 27 2.50 -16.79 -3.15
CA ILE A 27 3.36 -17.80 -3.77
C ILE A 27 3.55 -19.00 -2.83
N TYR A 28 3.85 -18.76 -1.55
CA TYR A 28 4.11 -19.84 -0.59
C TYR A 28 2.85 -20.59 -0.16
N LYS A 29 1.71 -19.92 -0.10
CA LYS A 29 0.42 -20.56 0.20
C LYS A 29 -0.07 -21.50 -0.92
N HIS A 30 0.44 -21.35 -2.15
CA HIS A 30 -0.02 -22.12 -3.31
C HIS A 30 1.07 -23.05 -3.86
N PRO A 31 1.03 -24.37 -3.60
CA PRO A 31 2.04 -25.34 -4.01
C PRO A 31 2.36 -25.30 -5.51
N GLN A 32 1.36 -25.09 -6.36
CA GLN A 32 1.51 -24.99 -7.82
C GLN A 32 2.44 -23.84 -8.27
N TYR A 33 2.63 -22.81 -7.44
CA TYR A 33 3.56 -21.71 -7.68
C TYR A 33 4.90 -21.95 -6.99
N PHE A 34 4.87 -22.29 -5.70
CA PHE A 34 6.07 -22.48 -4.90
C PHE A 34 6.99 -23.58 -5.44
N GLN A 35 6.43 -24.72 -5.93
CA GLN A 35 7.23 -25.82 -6.47
C GLN A 35 8.07 -25.42 -7.70
N LYS A 36 7.70 -24.36 -8.41
CA LYS A 36 8.42 -23.84 -9.59
C LYS A 36 9.49 -22.80 -9.24
N ILE A 37 9.58 -22.38 -7.97
CA ILE A 37 10.50 -21.34 -7.52
C ILE A 37 11.55 -21.97 -6.61
N GLN A 38 12.83 -21.69 -6.92
CA GLN A 38 13.96 -22.12 -6.08
C GLN A 38 14.31 -21.05 -5.05
N LYS A 39 14.37 -19.77 -5.47
CA LYS A 39 14.77 -18.65 -4.61
C LYS A 39 13.98 -17.39 -4.97
N ILE A 40 13.67 -16.61 -3.95
CA ILE A 40 13.23 -15.22 -4.09
C ILE A 40 14.28 -14.33 -3.43
N VAL A 41 14.90 -13.46 -4.21
CA VAL A 41 15.97 -12.56 -3.77
C VAL A 41 15.45 -11.14 -3.77
N ARG A 42 15.38 -10.55 -2.60
CA ARG A 42 14.98 -9.18 -2.46
C ARG A 42 16.16 -8.21 -2.49
N PHE A 43 16.03 -7.15 -3.26
CA PHE A 43 16.97 -6.02 -3.31
C PHE A 43 16.41 -4.83 -2.54
N GLY A 44 17.15 -4.33 -1.54
CA GLY A 44 16.67 -3.22 -0.70
C GLY A 44 17.70 -2.74 0.32
N GLU A 45 17.32 -1.85 1.24
CA GLU A 45 18.18 -1.29 2.27
C GLU A 45 17.97 -1.96 3.63
N LYS A 46 19.06 -2.26 4.35
CA LYS A 46 19.02 -2.96 5.64
C LYS A 46 18.35 -2.17 6.79
N ARG A 47 18.29 -0.84 6.69
CA ARG A 47 17.77 0.03 7.76
C ARG A 47 16.35 0.51 7.48
N SER A 48 15.51 -0.32 6.91
CA SER A 48 14.16 0.06 6.48
C SER A 48 13.09 -0.83 7.12
N LEU A 49 11.87 -0.31 7.25
CA LEU A 49 10.69 -1.09 7.66
C LEU A 49 10.55 -2.38 6.83
N GLU A 50 10.85 -2.28 5.57
CA GLU A 50 10.80 -3.41 4.63
C GLU A 50 11.79 -4.52 4.98
N TYR A 51 12.94 -4.19 5.57
CA TYR A 51 13.89 -5.21 6.03
C TYR A 51 13.30 -6.00 7.20
N GLN A 52 12.63 -5.32 8.14
CA GLN A 52 11.97 -5.97 9.26
C GLN A 52 10.88 -6.92 8.78
N VAL A 53 9.96 -6.42 7.92
CA VAL A 53 8.88 -7.26 7.33
C VAL A 53 9.45 -8.45 6.57
N PHE A 54 10.61 -8.28 5.89
CA PHE A 54 11.25 -9.37 5.17
C PHE A 54 11.91 -10.38 6.12
N GLN A 55 12.47 -9.95 7.25
CA GLN A 55 13.02 -10.87 8.25
C GLN A 55 11.92 -11.74 8.86
N ASP A 56 10.74 -11.17 9.15
CA ASP A 56 9.59 -11.92 9.63
C ASP A 56 9.19 -13.01 8.62
N LEU A 57 9.07 -12.65 7.33
CA LEU A 57 8.78 -13.62 6.27
C LEU A 57 9.86 -14.69 6.12
N LYS A 58 11.13 -14.35 6.36
CA LYS A 58 12.25 -15.26 6.22
C LYS A 58 12.28 -16.32 7.31
N GLN A 59 11.76 -16.03 8.51
CA GLN A 59 11.63 -17.03 9.57
C GLN A 59 10.82 -18.24 9.11
N ASP A 60 9.76 -17.98 8.33
CA ASP A 60 8.86 -19.01 7.83
C ASP A 60 9.35 -19.66 6.51
N HIS A 61 10.26 -18.98 5.77
CA HIS A 61 10.60 -19.35 4.40
C HIS A 61 12.11 -19.33 4.11
N LYS A 62 12.77 -20.47 4.18
CA LYS A 62 14.24 -20.63 3.97
C LYS A 62 14.75 -20.23 2.57
N SER A 63 13.88 -20.22 1.56
CA SER A 63 14.22 -19.83 0.17
C SER A 63 14.19 -18.32 -0.08
N LEU A 64 13.94 -17.50 0.94
CA LEU A 64 14.02 -16.05 0.87
C LEU A 64 15.40 -15.51 1.19
N PHE A 65 15.93 -14.66 0.32
CA PHE A 65 17.24 -14.03 0.44
C PHE A 65 17.13 -12.52 0.35
N PHE A 66 17.87 -11.81 1.20
CA PHE A 66 17.97 -10.36 1.16
C PHE A 66 19.35 -9.94 0.67
N GLN A 67 19.38 -9.03 -0.30
CA GLN A 67 20.61 -8.38 -0.75
C GLN A 67 20.52 -6.88 -0.49
N SER A 68 21.41 -6.40 0.34
CA SER A 68 21.51 -4.97 0.61
C SER A 68 22.18 -4.28 -0.55
N ILE A 69 21.55 -3.21 -1.01
CA ILE A 69 22.08 -2.32 -2.01
C ILE A 69 22.18 -0.90 -1.44
N ILE A 70 23.15 -0.12 -1.96
CA ILE A 70 23.39 1.24 -1.50
C ILE A 70 22.32 2.17 -2.08
N SER A 71 21.75 3.05 -1.24
CA SER A 71 20.75 4.02 -1.65
C SER A 71 21.36 5.16 -2.48
N TRP A 72 20.69 5.58 -3.52
CA TRP A 72 20.96 6.80 -4.25
C TRP A 72 19.72 7.69 -4.27
N LYS A 73 19.91 9.01 -4.47
CA LYS A 73 18.81 9.96 -4.50
C LYS A 73 19.08 11.02 -5.57
N TYR A 74 18.12 11.23 -6.46
CA TYR A 74 18.14 12.36 -7.38
C TYR A 74 17.39 13.55 -6.78
N ARG A 75 18.06 14.71 -6.71
CA ARG A 75 17.51 15.96 -6.19
C ARG A 75 17.14 16.86 -7.35
N ARG A 76 15.92 17.35 -7.36
CA ARG A 76 15.42 18.26 -8.41
C ARG A 76 15.80 19.72 -8.15
N GLU A 77 16.28 20.04 -6.96
CA GLU A 77 16.72 21.38 -6.60
C GLU A 77 17.91 21.81 -7.42
N THR A 78 17.93 23.07 -7.87
CA THR A 78 18.95 23.62 -8.77
C THR A 78 20.18 24.19 -8.05
N TRP A 79 20.20 24.19 -6.72
CA TRP A 79 21.32 24.68 -5.91
C TRP A 79 22.61 23.93 -6.18
N PHE A 80 23.75 24.65 -6.14
CA PHE A 80 25.08 24.10 -6.41
C PHE A 80 25.40 22.85 -5.60
N SER A 81 25.05 22.85 -4.29
CA SER A 81 25.22 21.69 -3.42
C SER A 81 24.40 20.47 -3.88
N SER A 82 23.23 20.67 -4.46
CA SER A 82 22.39 19.61 -5.01
C SER A 82 22.98 19.02 -6.30
N ARG A 83 23.64 19.85 -7.12
CA ARG A 83 24.35 19.38 -8.33
C ARG A 83 25.53 18.48 -7.97
N ILE A 84 26.38 18.88 -7.01
CA ILE A 84 27.51 18.06 -6.52
C ILE A 84 26.99 16.73 -5.94
N LYS A 85 25.92 16.78 -5.13
CA LYS A 85 25.29 15.58 -4.56
C LYS A 85 24.73 14.68 -5.65
N ASN A 86 24.16 15.22 -6.72
CA ASN A 86 23.65 14.43 -7.85
C ASN A 86 24.79 13.76 -8.62
N ILE A 87 25.94 14.44 -8.83
CA ILE A 87 27.12 13.82 -9.47
C ILE A 87 27.61 12.64 -8.61
N ARG A 88 27.78 12.84 -7.31
CA ARG A 88 28.14 11.75 -6.39
C ARG A 88 27.14 10.60 -6.46
N ASP A 89 25.86 10.91 -6.53
CA ASP A 89 24.80 9.90 -6.54
C ASP A 89 24.72 9.18 -7.91
N MET A 90 25.22 9.79 -8.99
CA MET A 90 25.41 9.15 -10.29
C MET A 90 26.51 8.05 -10.22
N PHE A 91 27.64 8.33 -9.55
CA PHE A 91 28.65 7.28 -9.31
C PHE A 91 28.10 6.13 -8.45
N LYS A 92 27.31 6.45 -7.43
CA LYS A 92 26.61 5.44 -6.65
C LYS A 92 25.65 4.62 -7.50
N PHE A 93 24.93 5.25 -8.43
CA PHE A 93 24.05 4.56 -9.36
C PHE A 93 24.82 3.52 -10.19
N THR A 94 25.96 3.92 -10.79
CA THR A 94 26.79 3.01 -11.58
C THR A 94 27.33 1.87 -10.72
N TYR A 95 27.87 2.17 -9.56
CA TYR A 95 28.32 1.15 -8.60
C TYR A 95 27.17 0.17 -8.25
N TRP A 96 25.99 0.68 -8.13
CA TRP A 96 24.81 -0.11 -7.80
C TRP A 96 24.34 -1.03 -8.93
N VAL A 97 24.46 -0.57 -10.16
CA VAL A 97 24.25 -1.45 -11.34
C VAL A 97 25.25 -2.60 -11.31
N LEU A 98 26.53 -2.32 -11.07
CA LEU A 98 27.57 -3.35 -10.98
C LEU A 98 27.32 -4.32 -9.82
N GLN A 99 26.95 -3.81 -8.65
CA GLN A 99 26.57 -4.62 -7.49
C GLN A 99 25.36 -5.52 -7.81
N SER A 100 24.36 -4.97 -8.49
CA SER A 100 23.18 -5.74 -8.91
C SER A 100 23.55 -6.83 -9.91
N ILE A 101 24.43 -6.55 -10.89
CA ILE A 101 24.97 -7.56 -11.82
C ILE A 101 25.64 -8.70 -11.06
N HIS A 102 26.49 -8.36 -10.07
CA HIS A 102 27.12 -9.37 -9.23
C HIS A 102 26.10 -10.28 -8.53
N TYR A 103 25.09 -9.69 -7.91
CA TYR A 103 24.05 -10.46 -7.20
C TYR A 103 23.15 -11.26 -8.15
N PHE A 104 22.85 -10.75 -9.33
CA PHE A 104 22.11 -11.52 -10.34
C PHE A 104 22.87 -12.79 -10.75
N LYS A 105 24.19 -12.68 -10.96
CA LYS A 105 25.06 -13.84 -11.26
C LYS A 105 25.17 -14.78 -10.05
N LYS A 106 25.46 -14.25 -8.85
CA LYS A 106 25.61 -15.02 -7.60
C LYS A 106 24.37 -15.87 -7.29
N HIS A 107 23.19 -15.29 -7.47
CA HIS A 107 21.94 -15.99 -7.17
C HIS A 107 21.30 -16.66 -8.39
N LYS A 108 21.95 -16.63 -9.55
CA LYS A 108 21.44 -17.17 -10.82
C LYS A 108 20.03 -16.68 -11.11
N ILE A 109 19.79 -15.34 -11.03
CA ILE A 109 18.48 -14.74 -11.22
C ILE A 109 18.03 -14.89 -12.68
N HIS A 110 16.79 -15.30 -12.89
CA HIS A 110 16.15 -15.45 -14.20
C HIS A 110 15.23 -14.29 -14.54
N ILE A 111 14.53 -13.79 -13.53
CA ILE A 111 13.43 -12.81 -13.69
C ILE A 111 13.55 -11.73 -12.63
N LEU A 112 13.29 -10.48 -13.03
CA LEU A 112 13.09 -9.35 -12.13
C LEU A 112 11.63 -8.97 -12.11
N PHE A 113 11.01 -8.97 -10.93
CA PHE A 113 9.75 -8.29 -10.66
C PHE A 113 10.03 -6.97 -9.96
N CYS A 114 9.54 -5.88 -10.52
CA CYS A 114 9.78 -4.52 -10.04
C CYS A 114 8.45 -3.82 -9.75
N LYS A 115 8.31 -3.34 -8.52
CA LYS A 115 7.20 -2.48 -8.12
C LYS A 115 7.76 -1.16 -7.66
N TRP A 116 7.71 -0.17 -8.54
CA TRP A 116 7.87 1.24 -8.25
C TRP A 116 9.08 1.68 -7.39
N TRP A 117 9.75 2.76 -7.77
CA TRP A 117 10.71 3.62 -7.08
C TRP A 117 12.11 3.70 -7.72
N TYR A 118 12.75 4.88 -7.60
CA TYR A 118 14.04 5.19 -8.21
C TYR A 118 15.17 4.20 -7.85
N VAL A 119 15.07 3.54 -6.71
CA VAL A 119 16.03 2.53 -6.27
C VAL A 119 15.99 1.27 -7.13
N ALA A 120 14.86 0.92 -7.68
CA ALA A 120 14.75 -0.24 -8.55
C ALA A 120 15.44 -0.02 -9.91
N LEU A 121 15.68 1.24 -10.31
CA LEU A 121 16.21 1.54 -11.63
C LEU A 121 17.60 0.92 -11.91
N PRO A 122 18.61 0.98 -11.00
CA PRO A 122 19.86 0.25 -11.19
C PRO A 122 19.69 -1.26 -11.37
N VAL A 123 18.72 -1.85 -10.63
CA VAL A 123 18.40 -3.28 -10.71
C VAL A 123 17.77 -3.61 -12.08
N VAL A 124 16.91 -2.73 -12.60
CA VAL A 124 16.34 -2.85 -13.95
C VAL A 124 17.43 -2.78 -15.03
N PHE A 125 18.36 -1.83 -14.91
CA PHE A 125 19.47 -1.74 -15.85
C PHE A 125 20.37 -2.98 -15.81
N ALA A 126 20.69 -3.48 -14.60
CA ALA A 126 21.45 -4.72 -14.44
C ALA A 126 20.72 -5.93 -15.07
N ALA A 127 19.41 -6.04 -14.86
CA ALA A 127 18.60 -7.09 -15.48
C ALA A 127 18.60 -6.99 -17.00
N LYS A 128 18.48 -5.77 -17.56
CA LYS A 128 18.54 -5.54 -19.00
C LYS A 128 19.89 -5.92 -19.60
N LEU A 129 21.00 -5.50 -18.96
CA LEU A 129 22.37 -5.85 -19.41
C LEU A 129 22.62 -7.35 -19.37
N LEU A 130 21.99 -8.06 -18.45
CA LEU A 130 22.09 -9.52 -18.32
C LEU A 130 21.00 -10.28 -19.09
N HIS A 131 20.24 -9.61 -19.96
CA HIS A 131 19.13 -10.18 -20.73
C HIS A 131 18.14 -10.98 -19.89
N LYS A 132 17.84 -10.49 -18.68
CA LYS A 132 16.85 -11.12 -17.79
C LYS A 132 15.45 -10.59 -18.07
N LYS A 133 14.44 -11.45 -17.88
CA LYS A 133 13.03 -11.05 -18.02
C LYS A 133 12.70 -10.00 -16.96
N ILE A 134 12.05 -8.92 -17.38
CA ILE A 134 11.69 -7.79 -16.52
C ILE A 134 10.16 -7.64 -16.54
N ILE A 135 9.56 -7.68 -15.36
CA ILE A 135 8.12 -7.46 -15.15
C ILE A 135 7.96 -6.26 -14.23
N VAL A 136 7.13 -5.31 -14.62
CA VAL A 136 6.86 -4.08 -13.86
C VAL A 136 5.38 -4.01 -13.49
N HIS A 137 5.07 -3.56 -12.27
CA HIS A 137 3.71 -3.22 -11.84
C HIS A 137 3.63 -1.77 -11.37
N GLU A 138 2.75 -0.98 -12.00
CA GLU A 138 2.41 0.39 -11.60
C GLU A 138 1.08 0.40 -10.85
N SER A 139 1.07 1.00 -9.65
CA SER A 139 -0.11 1.03 -8.78
C SER A 139 -0.92 2.31 -8.89
N ASP A 140 -0.30 3.43 -9.29
CA ASP A 140 -0.92 4.74 -9.26
C ASP A 140 -1.60 5.08 -10.59
N VAL A 141 -2.60 5.97 -10.53
CA VAL A 141 -3.32 6.46 -11.72
C VAL A 141 -2.39 7.20 -12.67
N ARG A 142 -1.34 7.82 -12.13
CA ARG A 142 -0.30 8.48 -12.91
C ARG A 142 1.03 7.82 -12.69
N SER A 143 1.60 7.29 -13.76
CA SER A 143 2.90 6.64 -13.71
C SER A 143 4.03 7.63 -13.40
N TRP A 144 4.91 7.24 -12.51
CA TRP A 144 6.13 7.95 -12.19
C TRP A 144 7.21 7.79 -13.27
N LEU A 145 8.14 8.77 -13.29
CA LEU A 145 9.23 8.77 -14.27
C LEU A 145 10.01 7.44 -14.29
N VAL A 146 10.26 6.86 -13.13
CA VAL A 146 11.00 5.60 -13.02
C VAL A 146 10.25 4.44 -13.67
N ASN A 147 8.94 4.32 -13.45
CA ASN A 147 8.16 3.29 -14.11
C ASN A 147 8.00 3.55 -15.62
N LYS A 148 7.95 4.82 -16.04
CA LYS A 148 8.02 5.17 -17.46
C LYS A 148 9.34 4.74 -18.10
N ILE A 149 10.46 4.85 -17.38
CA ILE A 149 11.78 4.38 -17.87
C ILE A 149 11.83 2.86 -17.81
N ALA A 150 11.46 2.25 -16.68
CA ALA A 150 11.49 0.80 -16.51
C ALA A 150 10.57 0.07 -17.50
N SER A 151 9.39 0.63 -17.80
CA SER A 151 8.44 0.04 -18.76
C SER A 151 8.99 -0.06 -20.18
N LYS A 152 9.94 0.83 -20.55
CA LYS A 152 10.62 0.75 -21.88
C LYS A 152 11.53 -0.48 -21.99
N TYR A 153 11.99 -1.02 -20.88
CA TYR A 153 12.88 -2.18 -20.81
C TYR A 153 12.17 -3.45 -20.36
N ALA A 154 10.92 -3.31 -19.89
CA ALA A 154 10.14 -4.43 -19.40
C ALA A 154 9.58 -5.31 -20.53
N ASP A 155 9.58 -6.62 -20.31
CA ASP A 155 8.94 -7.59 -21.18
C ASP A 155 7.42 -7.63 -20.96
N GLN A 156 6.99 -7.33 -19.72
CA GLN A 156 5.58 -7.19 -19.38
C GLN A 156 5.38 -6.04 -18.40
N VAL A 157 4.32 -5.27 -18.62
CA VAL A 157 3.92 -4.15 -17.79
C VAL A 157 2.49 -4.38 -17.30
N PHE A 158 2.31 -4.43 -16.00
CA PHE A 158 1.01 -4.49 -15.34
C PHE A 158 0.68 -3.17 -14.68
N THR A 159 -0.59 -2.81 -14.66
CA THR A 159 -1.07 -1.56 -14.06
C THR A 159 -2.26 -1.79 -13.14
N GLY A 160 -2.38 -0.95 -12.12
CA GLY A 160 -3.55 -0.91 -11.23
C GLY A 160 -4.77 -0.25 -11.88
N PHE A 161 -4.55 0.55 -12.92
CA PHE A 161 -5.58 1.31 -13.63
C PHE A 161 -5.33 1.30 -15.13
N ASP A 162 -6.40 1.50 -15.91
CA ASP A 162 -6.33 1.57 -17.37
C ASP A 162 -5.55 2.82 -17.82
N TRP A 163 -4.91 2.72 -18.99
CA TRP A 163 -4.27 3.84 -19.70
C TRP A 163 -3.07 4.50 -19.00
N VAL A 164 -2.54 3.90 -17.94
CA VAL A 164 -1.42 4.49 -17.16
C VAL A 164 -0.11 4.42 -17.91
N LEU A 165 0.16 3.30 -18.59
CA LEU A 165 1.37 3.06 -19.38
C LEU A 165 1.04 2.44 -20.72
N PRO A 166 1.80 2.79 -21.79
CA PRO A 166 1.63 2.16 -23.10
C PRO A 166 1.89 0.64 -23.02
N LYS A 167 1.10 -0.14 -23.77
CA LYS A 167 1.24 -1.60 -23.86
C LYS A 167 1.17 -2.32 -22.52
N SER A 168 0.49 -1.73 -21.53
CA SER A 168 0.26 -2.37 -20.22
C SER A 168 -1.00 -3.20 -20.23
N THR A 169 -1.02 -4.20 -19.32
CA THR A 169 -2.22 -4.97 -18.99
C THR A 169 -2.72 -4.53 -17.63
N THR A 170 -3.97 -4.11 -17.54
CA THR A 170 -4.60 -3.74 -16.27
C THR A 170 -4.95 -5.02 -15.51
N VAL A 171 -4.44 -5.11 -14.28
CA VAL A 171 -4.68 -6.26 -13.38
C VAL A 171 -5.22 -5.83 -12.03
N GLY A 172 -5.33 -4.52 -11.77
CA GLY A 172 -5.73 -3.96 -10.48
C GLY A 172 -4.60 -3.91 -9.44
N GLN A 173 -4.98 -3.79 -8.18
CA GLN A 173 -4.05 -3.65 -7.06
C GLN A 173 -3.66 -5.01 -6.48
N ILE A 174 -2.42 -5.12 -6.00
CA ILE A 174 -1.94 -6.31 -5.28
C ILE A 174 -2.32 -6.15 -3.81
N LEU A 175 -3.37 -6.84 -3.37
CA LEU A 175 -3.89 -6.77 -2.00
C LEU A 175 -3.58 -8.04 -1.19
N SER A 176 -3.68 -7.95 0.15
CA SER A 176 -3.53 -9.09 1.05
C SER A 176 -4.62 -10.14 0.83
N ASP A 177 -4.24 -11.42 0.93
CA ASP A 177 -5.23 -12.52 0.93
C ASP A 177 -6.16 -12.40 2.15
N ASP A 178 -5.65 -11.94 3.29
CA ASP A 178 -6.43 -11.75 4.50
C ASP A 178 -7.55 -10.71 4.28
N ILE A 179 -7.26 -9.63 3.55
CA ILE A 179 -8.28 -8.64 3.18
C ILE A 179 -9.28 -9.22 2.19
N ILE A 180 -8.79 -9.89 1.14
CA ILE A 180 -9.65 -10.43 0.06
C ILE A 180 -10.59 -11.51 0.58
N ASN A 181 -10.07 -12.46 1.35
CA ASN A 181 -10.83 -13.62 1.85
C ASN A 181 -11.95 -13.22 2.80
N HIS A 182 -11.78 -12.13 3.55
CA HIS A 182 -12.77 -11.67 4.52
C HIS A 182 -13.88 -10.78 3.92
N THR A 183 -13.80 -10.44 2.63
CA THR A 183 -14.88 -9.70 1.95
C THR A 183 -16.16 -10.51 1.83
N SER A 184 -16.08 -11.84 1.74
CA SER A 184 -17.21 -12.75 1.58
C SER A 184 -17.87 -13.16 2.90
N ILE A 185 -17.25 -12.91 4.05
CA ILE A 185 -17.80 -13.26 5.36
C ILE A 185 -19.02 -12.38 5.63
N LYS A 186 -20.21 -12.97 5.68
CA LYS A 186 -21.46 -12.22 5.91
C LYS A 186 -21.61 -11.76 7.35
N ASN A 187 -21.27 -12.62 8.30
CA ASN A 187 -21.35 -12.33 9.74
C ASN A 187 -19.98 -12.50 10.38
N ILE A 188 -19.64 -11.60 11.28
CA ILE A 188 -18.48 -11.79 12.14
C ILE A 188 -18.92 -12.81 13.19
N PRO A 189 -18.23 -13.96 13.34
CA PRO A 189 -18.62 -14.98 14.32
C PRO A 189 -18.57 -14.38 15.73
N GLN A 190 -19.71 -14.31 16.41
CA GLN A 190 -19.78 -13.91 17.82
C GLN A 190 -19.19 -14.96 18.75
N GLU A 191 -19.11 -16.22 18.28
CA GLU A 191 -18.71 -17.37 19.11
C GLU A 191 -17.26 -17.34 19.59
N ASN A 192 -16.36 -16.63 18.91
CA ASN A 192 -14.96 -16.48 19.33
C ASN A 192 -14.74 -15.36 20.36
N LEU A 193 -15.81 -14.72 20.85
CA LEU A 193 -15.75 -13.59 21.79
C LEU A 193 -15.81 -14.01 23.27
N LEU A 194 -15.96 -15.30 23.56
CA LEU A 194 -16.29 -15.78 24.92
C LEU A 194 -15.10 -16.28 25.77
N GLU A 195 -13.88 -16.39 25.24
CA GLU A 195 -12.69 -16.67 26.06
C GLU A 195 -11.87 -15.39 26.26
N TRP A 196 -12.20 -14.72 27.31
CA TRP A 196 -11.85 -13.36 27.67
C TRP A 196 -10.63 -13.26 28.59
N GLN A 197 -9.54 -12.66 28.10
CA GLN A 197 -8.74 -11.87 29.04
C GLN A 197 -8.27 -10.50 28.53
N GLU A 198 -8.17 -10.24 27.22
CA GLU A 198 -7.98 -8.87 26.70
C GLU A 198 -8.58 -8.74 25.30
N LEU A 199 -9.67 -7.97 25.18
CA LEU A 199 -10.23 -7.63 23.87
C LEU A 199 -9.18 -6.95 23.01
N THR A 200 -8.90 -7.53 21.85
CA THR A 200 -8.14 -6.79 20.84
C THR A 200 -8.91 -5.50 20.50
N PRO A 201 -8.21 -4.45 20.12
CA PRO A 201 -8.86 -3.20 19.71
C PRO A 201 -9.99 -3.41 18.69
N ALA A 202 -9.84 -4.36 17.77
CA ALA A 202 -10.86 -4.70 16.79
C ALA A 202 -12.11 -5.35 17.36
N GLN A 203 -11.99 -6.07 18.46
CA GLN A 203 -13.14 -6.70 19.16
C GLN A 203 -13.98 -5.67 19.91
N LYS A 204 -13.40 -4.54 20.33
CA LYS A 204 -14.16 -3.42 20.94
C LYS A 204 -15.20 -2.81 20.00
N LEU A 205 -15.07 -3.03 18.68
CA LEU A 205 -16.04 -2.60 17.68
C LEU A 205 -17.44 -3.17 17.88
N PHE A 206 -17.55 -4.35 18.49
CA PHE A 206 -18.85 -4.99 18.73
C PHE A 206 -19.69 -4.33 19.82
N TYR A 207 -19.07 -3.43 20.60
CA TYR A 207 -19.74 -2.71 21.70
C TYR A 207 -20.10 -1.27 21.35
N THR A 208 -19.97 -0.88 20.08
CA THR A 208 -20.30 0.46 19.63
C THR A 208 -21.75 0.52 19.15
N ASP A 209 -22.33 1.72 19.19
CA ASP A 209 -23.71 1.95 18.80
C ASP A 209 -23.90 1.66 17.28
N PRO A 210 -24.66 0.64 16.88
CA PRO A 210 -24.87 0.29 15.49
C PRO A 210 -25.71 1.33 14.72
N GLN A 211 -26.43 2.22 15.43
CA GLN A 211 -27.23 3.27 14.79
C GLN A 211 -26.35 4.42 14.31
N LYS A 212 -25.24 4.68 14.97
CA LYS A 212 -24.32 5.75 14.54
C LYS A 212 -23.53 5.37 13.30
N THR A 213 -23.16 6.39 12.53
CA THR A 213 -22.21 6.21 11.41
C THR A 213 -20.82 5.90 11.94
N HIS A 214 -20.17 4.86 11.42
CA HIS A 214 -18.84 4.44 11.84
C HIS A 214 -17.80 5.07 10.92
N LEU A 215 -16.93 5.90 11.48
CA LEU A 215 -15.85 6.59 10.80
C LEU A 215 -14.49 5.97 11.13
N LEU A 216 -13.77 5.52 10.12
CA LEU A 216 -12.41 5.01 10.24
C LEU A 216 -11.38 6.06 9.81
N VAL A 217 -10.42 6.37 10.68
CA VAL A 217 -9.34 7.33 10.40
C VAL A 217 -8.02 6.58 10.28
N ILE A 218 -7.46 6.58 9.07
CA ILE A 218 -6.21 5.85 8.77
C ILE A 218 -5.23 6.76 8.05
N TRP A 219 -4.12 7.11 8.71
CA TRP A 219 -3.03 7.86 8.08
C TRP A 219 -1.68 7.19 8.29
N TRP A 220 -1.26 6.40 7.34
CA TRP A 220 -0.06 5.57 7.36
C TRP A 220 1.23 6.35 7.06
N SER A 221 1.44 7.57 7.55
CA SER A 221 2.65 8.30 7.23
C SER A 221 3.21 9.07 8.41
N GLN A 222 4.54 9.24 8.43
CA GLN A 222 5.24 10.10 9.39
C GLN A 222 4.74 11.56 9.36
N TRP A 223 4.10 11.98 8.27
CA TRP A 223 3.51 13.31 8.05
C TRP A 223 2.05 13.41 8.53
N SER A 224 1.56 12.44 9.29
CA SER A 224 0.17 12.38 9.71
C SER A 224 -0.16 13.24 10.94
N LYS A 225 0.83 13.62 11.77
CA LYS A 225 0.61 14.38 13.01
C LYS A 225 -0.30 15.60 12.82
N ARG A 226 -0.01 16.42 11.82
CA ARG A 226 -0.81 17.62 11.52
C ARG A 226 -2.26 17.29 11.17
N LEU A 227 -2.51 16.15 10.52
CA LEU A 227 -3.87 15.75 10.17
C LEU A 227 -4.67 15.29 11.39
N TYR A 228 -4.05 14.57 12.31
CA TYR A 228 -4.69 14.22 13.58
C TYR A 228 -4.98 15.47 14.40
N GLN A 229 -4.07 16.44 14.43
CA GLN A 229 -4.29 17.73 15.10
C GLN A 229 -5.44 18.52 14.45
N ASN A 230 -5.50 18.57 13.13
CA ASN A 230 -6.59 19.21 12.40
C ASN A 230 -7.93 18.52 12.66
N LEU A 231 -7.94 17.18 12.72
CA LEU A 231 -9.15 16.43 13.06
C LEU A 231 -9.59 16.72 14.50
N LEU A 232 -8.65 16.71 15.45
CA LEU A 232 -8.93 17.02 16.85
C LEU A 232 -9.51 18.43 16.99
N GLN A 233 -8.92 19.42 16.35
CA GLN A 233 -9.43 20.78 16.30
C GLN A 233 -10.87 20.82 15.74
N SER A 234 -11.13 20.13 14.64
CA SER A 234 -12.48 20.06 14.05
C SER A 234 -13.49 19.43 15.00
N ILE A 235 -13.08 18.42 15.76
CA ILE A 235 -13.91 17.77 16.78
C ILE A 235 -14.17 18.73 17.95
N ASP A 236 -13.15 19.40 18.47
CA ASP A 236 -13.26 20.35 19.58
C ASP A 236 -14.24 21.50 19.24
N GLU A 237 -14.11 22.04 18.02
CA GLU A 237 -14.94 23.16 17.55
C GLU A 237 -16.39 22.76 17.21
N ASN A 238 -16.62 21.49 16.78
CA ASN A 238 -17.89 21.03 16.22
C ASN A 238 -18.36 19.70 16.79
N TYR A 239 -18.18 19.46 18.08
CA TYR A 239 -18.47 18.16 18.71
C TYR A 239 -19.90 17.68 18.49
N SER A 240 -20.90 18.60 18.41
CA SER A 240 -22.29 18.28 18.10
C SER A 240 -22.49 17.52 16.76
N ILE A 241 -21.56 17.68 15.81
CA ILE A 241 -21.56 16.91 14.55
C ILE A 241 -20.98 15.52 14.82
N TYR A 242 -19.81 15.46 15.50
CA TYR A 242 -19.05 14.25 15.68
C TYR A 242 -19.64 13.27 16.71
N GLN A 243 -20.48 13.72 17.62
CA GLN A 243 -21.22 12.84 18.55
C GLN A 243 -22.17 11.85 17.87
N ASN A 244 -22.53 12.10 16.57
CA ASN A 244 -23.33 11.20 15.75
C ASN A 244 -22.51 10.06 15.13
N TYR A 245 -21.20 10.03 15.38
CA TYR A 245 -20.29 9.03 14.87
C TYR A 245 -19.74 8.14 15.99
N GLU A 246 -19.39 6.92 15.66
CA GLU A 246 -18.38 6.13 16.36
C GLU A 246 -17.08 6.24 15.56
N ILE A 247 -16.02 6.79 16.14
CA ILE A 247 -14.80 7.15 15.42
C ILE A 247 -13.66 6.23 15.84
N PHE A 248 -13.06 5.57 14.87
CA PHE A 248 -11.96 4.62 15.05
C PHE A 248 -10.68 5.22 14.47
N ILE A 249 -9.68 5.52 15.29
CA ILE A 249 -8.46 6.22 14.89
C ILE A 249 -7.23 5.33 15.09
N ILE A 250 -6.47 5.07 14.05
CA ILE A 250 -5.20 4.34 14.12
C ILE A 250 -4.06 5.36 14.20
N LEU A 251 -3.50 5.56 15.40
CA LEU A 251 -2.54 6.64 15.67
C LEU A 251 -1.11 6.35 15.24
N TRP A 252 -0.72 5.07 15.17
CA TRP A 252 0.67 4.64 15.01
C TRP A 252 1.62 5.13 16.11
N LYS A 253 2.76 4.49 16.21
CA LYS A 253 3.74 4.72 17.30
C LYS A 253 4.14 6.20 17.46
N GLU A 254 4.25 6.92 16.35
CA GLU A 254 4.70 8.31 16.29
C GLU A 254 3.68 9.32 16.87
N ASN A 255 2.41 8.94 16.97
CA ASN A 255 1.32 9.83 17.38
C ASN A 255 0.62 9.39 18.66
N LYS A 256 1.23 8.46 19.41
CA LYS A 256 0.66 7.95 20.69
C LYS A 256 0.36 9.04 21.72
N ASN A 257 1.11 10.13 21.67
CA ASN A 257 0.89 11.29 22.55
C ASN A 257 -0.47 11.97 22.35
N LEU A 258 -1.13 11.77 21.19
CA LEU A 258 -2.46 12.30 20.93
C LEU A 258 -3.59 11.41 21.50
N LYS A 259 -3.26 10.24 22.02
CA LYS A 259 -4.24 9.30 22.56
C LYS A 259 -5.05 9.91 23.71
N SER A 260 -4.38 10.61 24.64
CA SER A 260 -5.03 11.29 25.78
C SER A 260 -5.99 12.38 25.32
N GLU A 261 -5.66 13.09 24.23
CA GLU A 261 -6.51 14.13 23.69
C GLU A 261 -7.81 13.57 23.11
N PHE A 262 -7.72 12.50 22.32
CA PHE A 262 -8.89 11.84 21.78
C PHE A 262 -9.73 11.10 22.83
N SER A 263 -9.12 10.60 23.91
CA SER A 263 -9.81 9.89 25.01
C SER A 263 -10.80 10.74 25.80
N LYS A 264 -10.80 12.07 25.62
CA LYS A 264 -11.79 12.98 26.20
C LYS A 264 -13.20 12.71 25.66
N TYR A 265 -13.31 12.07 24.49
CA TYR A 265 -14.58 11.82 23.79
C TYR A 265 -14.93 10.34 23.86
N LYS A 266 -16.11 10.03 24.43
CA LYS A 266 -16.57 8.64 24.68
C LYS A 266 -16.79 7.82 23.40
N ASN A 267 -17.09 8.48 22.29
CA ASN A 267 -17.37 7.88 20.99
C ASN A 267 -16.12 7.81 20.08
N ILE A 268 -14.91 8.04 20.64
CA ILE A 268 -13.65 7.95 19.91
C ILE A 268 -12.81 6.80 20.47
N HIS A 269 -12.47 5.87 19.59
CA HIS A 269 -11.70 4.66 19.89
C HIS A 269 -10.33 4.75 19.21
N THR A 270 -9.25 4.81 19.99
CA THR A 270 -7.89 4.94 19.46
C THR A 270 -7.14 3.61 19.51
N PHE A 271 -6.39 3.33 18.46
CA PHE A 271 -5.53 2.16 18.34
C PHE A 271 -4.09 2.59 18.07
N ASP A 272 -3.15 2.07 18.83
CA ASP A 272 -1.72 2.34 18.62
C ASP A 272 -1.20 1.64 17.36
N PHE A 273 -1.77 0.49 17.03
CA PHE A 273 -1.47 -0.33 15.86
C PHE A 273 -2.62 -1.30 15.60
N VAL A 274 -2.89 -1.57 14.33
CA VAL A 274 -3.81 -2.64 13.91
C VAL A 274 -3.04 -3.55 12.96
N SER A 275 -3.07 -4.85 13.23
CA SER A 275 -2.41 -5.84 12.37
C SER A 275 -3.08 -5.89 11.00
N GLN A 276 -2.37 -6.36 9.99
CA GLN A 276 -2.96 -6.55 8.67
C GLN A 276 -4.07 -7.62 8.69
N GLY A 277 -3.94 -8.60 9.61
CA GLY A 277 -4.97 -9.61 9.83
C GLY A 277 -6.25 -9.08 10.45
N ASP A 278 -6.19 -7.98 11.25
CA ASP A 278 -7.35 -7.38 11.90
C ASP A 278 -7.95 -6.19 11.14
N MET A 279 -7.20 -5.62 10.18
CA MET A 279 -7.62 -4.44 9.43
C MET A 279 -8.97 -4.66 8.71
N TRP A 280 -9.22 -5.87 8.22
CA TRP A 280 -10.47 -6.20 7.54
C TRP A 280 -11.71 -6.02 8.45
N LEU A 281 -11.57 -6.22 9.78
CA LEU A 281 -12.66 -6.00 10.74
C LEU A 281 -13.08 -4.53 10.74
N LEU A 282 -12.12 -3.61 10.83
CA LEU A 282 -12.36 -2.17 10.77
C LEU A 282 -12.99 -1.77 9.43
N LEU A 283 -12.43 -2.24 8.33
CA LEU A 283 -12.94 -1.96 6.99
C LEU A 283 -14.37 -2.48 6.80
N LYS A 284 -14.66 -3.65 7.36
CA LYS A 284 -15.99 -4.24 7.28
C LYS A 284 -17.00 -3.50 8.15
N HIS A 285 -16.60 -3.05 9.31
CA HIS A 285 -17.47 -2.42 10.31
C HIS A 285 -17.77 -0.95 9.98
N CYS A 286 -16.79 -0.20 9.46
CA CYS A 286 -16.94 1.23 9.21
C CYS A 286 -17.68 1.55 7.91
N ASP A 287 -18.40 2.66 7.92
CA ASP A 287 -19.19 3.18 6.79
C ASP A 287 -18.39 4.18 5.94
N ILE A 288 -17.63 5.03 6.62
CA ILE A 288 -16.85 6.12 6.02
C ILE A 288 -15.40 5.97 6.46
N SER A 289 -14.47 6.42 5.63
CA SER A 289 -13.08 6.56 6.02
C SER A 289 -12.52 7.93 5.71
N LEU A 290 -11.61 8.40 6.58
CA LEU A 290 -10.78 9.58 6.39
C LEU A 290 -9.34 9.13 6.26
N THR A 291 -8.76 9.31 5.06
CA THR A 291 -7.48 8.67 4.71
C THR A 291 -6.63 9.50 3.74
N ARG A 292 -5.40 9.07 3.51
CA ARG A 292 -4.58 9.51 2.39
C ARG A 292 -5.02 8.83 1.09
N ALA A 293 -4.62 9.38 -0.07
CA ALA A 293 -4.98 8.84 -1.38
C ALA A 293 -3.94 7.84 -1.92
N GLY A 294 -3.51 6.89 -1.10
CA GLY A 294 -2.66 5.77 -1.54
C GLY A 294 -3.50 4.64 -2.14
N THR A 295 -3.22 4.26 -3.37
CA THR A 295 -4.07 3.38 -4.19
C THR A 295 -4.35 2.00 -3.59
N THR A 296 -3.38 1.38 -2.91
CA THR A 296 -3.57 0.09 -2.25
C THR A 296 -4.63 0.20 -1.15
N SER A 297 -4.52 1.21 -0.26
CA SER A 297 -5.49 1.41 0.81
C SER A 297 -6.87 1.82 0.29
N LEU A 298 -6.92 2.67 -0.75
CA LEU A 298 -8.18 3.02 -1.38
C LEU A 298 -8.88 1.79 -1.96
N ALA A 299 -8.14 0.89 -2.61
CA ALA A 299 -8.68 -0.35 -3.14
C ALA A 299 -9.18 -1.28 -2.02
N GLU A 300 -8.43 -1.44 -0.91
CA GLU A 300 -8.87 -2.21 0.25
C GLU A 300 -10.20 -1.66 0.81
N GLN A 301 -10.30 -0.34 0.97
CA GLN A 301 -11.51 0.31 1.46
C GLN A 301 -12.70 0.14 0.50
N LYS A 302 -12.45 0.18 -0.81
CA LYS A 302 -13.51 -0.06 -1.81
C LYS A 302 -14.02 -1.48 -1.85
N LEU A 303 -13.19 -2.47 -1.53
CA LEU A 303 -13.65 -3.87 -1.37
C LEU A 303 -14.75 -3.99 -0.30
N PHE A 304 -14.70 -3.14 0.72
CA PHE A 304 -15.70 -3.09 1.79
C PHE A 304 -16.74 -1.99 1.61
N ASN A 305 -16.82 -1.37 0.44
CA ASN A 305 -17.80 -0.34 0.05
C ASN A 305 -17.78 0.94 0.92
N LEU A 306 -16.66 1.29 1.55
CA LEU A 306 -16.57 2.51 2.33
C LEU A 306 -16.76 3.74 1.42
N LYS A 307 -17.41 4.77 1.96
CA LYS A 307 -17.33 6.12 1.45
C LYS A 307 -16.00 6.73 1.89
N ILE A 308 -15.18 7.19 0.96
CA ILE A 308 -13.82 7.60 1.26
C ILE A 308 -13.70 9.13 1.20
N VAL A 309 -13.23 9.74 2.28
CA VAL A 309 -12.79 11.13 2.33
C VAL A 309 -11.26 11.12 2.24
N MET A 310 -10.72 11.62 1.14
CA MET A 310 -9.29 11.57 0.83
C MET A 310 -8.64 12.92 1.10
N VAL A 311 -7.57 12.91 1.91
CA VAL A 311 -6.71 14.07 2.16
C VAL A 311 -5.33 13.79 1.54
N PRO A 312 -5.07 14.15 0.28
CA PRO A 312 -3.78 13.91 -0.37
C PRO A 312 -2.62 14.59 0.35
N ILE A 313 -1.40 14.07 0.19
CA ILE A 313 -0.19 14.75 0.66
C ILE A 313 0.02 16.01 -0.20
N PRO A 314 0.19 17.20 0.40
CA PRO A 314 0.15 18.49 -0.32
C PRO A 314 1.15 18.64 -1.46
N TRP A 315 2.26 17.92 -1.42
CA TRP A 315 3.38 18.07 -2.35
C TRP A 315 3.53 16.90 -3.34
N THR A 316 2.58 15.96 -3.35
CA THR A 316 2.63 14.78 -4.21
C THR A 316 1.52 14.83 -5.26
N HIS A 317 1.88 14.90 -6.53
CA HIS A 317 0.91 14.93 -7.63
C HIS A 317 0.14 13.61 -7.76
N ASP A 318 0.78 12.48 -7.50
CA ASP A 318 0.21 11.13 -7.57
C ASP A 318 -1.04 10.97 -6.69
N GLN A 319 -0.97 11.39 -5.42
CA GLN A 319 -2.12 11.27 -4.53
C GLN A 319 -3.29 12.16 -4.93
N TYR A 320 -3.03 13.34 -5.48
CA TYR A 320 -4.09 14.18 -6.03
C TYR A 320 -4.74 13.53 -7.26
N ASP A 321 -3.95 12.96 -8.16
CA ASP A 321 -4.46 12.28 -9.34
C ASP A 321 -5.26 11.02 -8.96
N ASN A 322 -4.78 10.24 -7.98
CA ASN A 322 -5.50 9.11 -7.40
C ASN A 322 -6.84 9.56 -6.80
N ALA A 323 -6.85 10.62 -5.98
CA ALA A 323 -8.05 11.13 -5.36
C ALA A 323 -9.08 11.60 -6.41
N LYS A 324 -8.66 12.37 -7.41
CA LYS A 324 -9.54 12.81 -8.52
C LYS A 324 -10.17 11.63 -9.27
N PHE A 325 -9.39 10.56 -9.48
CA PHE A 325 -9.92 9.35 -10.12
C PHE A 325 -11.05 8.73 -9.27
N TYR A 326 -10.81 8.56 -7.96
CA TYR A 326 -11.80 7.97 -7.06
C TYR A 326 -13.04 8.86 -6.90
N VAL A 327 -12.89 10.19 -6.88
CA VAL A 327 -14.02 11.15 -6.93
C VAL A 327 -14.85 10.90 -8.18
N LYS A 328 -14.20 10.83 -9.35
CA LYS A 328 -14.90 10.66 -10.64
C LYS A 328 -15.55 9.28 -10.77
N LYS A 329 -14.84 8.22 -10.41
CA LYS A 329 -15.29 6.83 -10.62
C LYS A 329 -16.25 6.34 -9.53
N HIS A 330 -16.06 6.74 -8.29
CA HIS A 330 -16.78 6.19 -7.13
C HIS A 330 -17.61 7.23 -6.37
N GLY A 331 -17.55 8.49 -6.77
CA GLY A 331 -18.22 9.59 -6.08
C GLY A 331 -17.65 9.83 -4.67
N ASP A 332 -16.41 9.42 -4.41
CA ASP A 332 -15.71 9.68 -3.15
C ASP A 332 -15.38 11.18 -3.01
N ILE A 333 -14.76 11.58 -1.93
CA ILE A 333 -14.60 12.99 -1.57
C ILE A 333 -13.11 13.33 -1.51
N LEU A 334 -12.72 14.40 -2.19
CA LEU A 334 -11.41 15.03 -2.05
C LEU A 334 -11.51 16.19 -1.06
N LEU A 335 -10.80 16.10 0.06
CA LEU A 335 -10.64 17.17 1.04
C LEU A 335 -9.21 17.71 0.94
N ASP A 336 -9.04 18.87 0.30
CA ASP A 336 -7.73 19.45 0.05
C ASP A 336 -7.20 20.20 1.28
N SER A 337 -6.12 19.70 1.88
CA SER A 337 -5.50 20.34 3.04
C SER A 337 -4.79 21.67 2.75
N LYS A 338 -4.75 22.10 1.47
CA LYS A 338 -4.27 23.43 1.06
C LYS A 338 -5.38 24.46 0.98
N ASP A 339 -6.64 24.03 1.01
CA ASP A 339 -7.78 24.93 0.95
C ASP A 339 -7.82 25.79 2.24
N PRO A 340 -7.90 27.12 2.13
CA PRO A 340 -8.08 27.99 3.31
C PRO A 340 -9.28 27.61 4.18
N ASN A 341 -10.33 27.06 3.57
CA ASN A 341 -11.55 26.62 4.25
C ASN A 341 -11.48 25.15 4.70
N TYR A 342 -10.30 24.54 4.79
CA TYR A 342 -10.14 23.10 5.08
C TYR A 342 -10.94 22.61 6.29
N GLN A 343 -10.91 23.35 7.43
CA GLN A 343 -11.64 22.99 8.65
C GLN A 343 -13.15 23.04 8.44
N LYS A 344 -13.63 24.11 7.82
CA LYS A 344 -15.05 24.26 7.47
C LYS A 344 -15.50 23.14 6.53
N ASN A 345 -14.74 22.88 5.47
CA ASN A 345 -15.03 21.82 4.50
C ASN A 345 -15.09 20.45 5.15
N MET A 346 -14.19 20.17 6.12
CA MET A 346 -14.20 18.94 6.90
C MET A 346 -15.50 18.81 7.70
N SER A 347 -15.86 19.83 8.45
CA SER A 347 -17.09 19.85 9.26
C SER A 347 -18.33 19.70 8.40
N ASP A 348 -18.41 20.40 7.26
CA ASP A 348 -19.54 20.32 6.32
C ASP A 348 -19.69 18.91 5.73
N ILE A 349 -18.57 18.23 5.40
CA ILE A 349 -18.57 16.84 4.95
C ILE A 349 -19.17 15.95 6.02
N PHE A 350 -18.67 16.01 7.25
CA PHE A 350 -19.17 15.14 8.32
C PHE A 350 -20.59 15.49 8.75
N LYS A 351 -21.02 16.76 8.70
CA LYS A 351 -22.42 17.15 8.88
C LYS A 351 -23.32 16.50 7.84
N LYS A 352 -22.88 16.48 6.56
CA LYS A 352 -23.65 15.90 5.44
C LYS A 352 -23.78 14.38 5.56
N TYR A 353 -22.76 13.69 6.08
CA TYR A 353 -22.71 12.22 6.10
C TYR A 353 -22.95 11.62 7.49
N LYS A 354 -23.50 12.38 8.45
CA LYS A 354 -23.72 11.91 9.84
C LYS A 354 -24.60 10.67 9.96
N ASP A 355 -25.54 10.49 9.03
CA ASP A 355 -26.49 9.37 9.01
C ASP A 355 -26.20 8.38 7.84
N PHE A 356 -24.99 8.43 7.29
CA PHE A 356 -24.61 7.58 6.15
C PHE A 356 -24.35 6.16 6.59
N LYS A 357 -24.98 5.21 5.90
CA LYS A 357 -24.68 3.77 6.00
C LYS A 357 -24.25 3.24 4.63
N LYS A 358 -23.16 2.51 4.61
CA LYS A 358 -22.67 1.89 3.37
C LYS A 358 -23.64 0.82 2.89
N LYS A 359 -23.83 0.72 1.57
CA LYS A 359 -24.63 -0.35 0.96
C LYS A 359 -23.77 -1.57 0.72
N ASN A 360 -24.29 -2.74 1.05
CA ASN A 360 -23.67 -4.02 0.71
C ASN A 360 -23.92 -4.31 -0.80
N SER A 361 -23.15 -3.66 -1.67
CA SER A 361 -23.20 -3.94 -3.12
C SER A 361 -22.02 -4.82 -3.52
N LYS A 362 -22.29 -5.93 -4.23
CA LYS A 362 -21.22 -6.64 -4.95
C LYS A 362 -20.79 -5.74 -6.11
N LYS A 363 -19.53 -5.26 -6.09
CA LYS A 363 -18.98 -4.42 -7.17
C LYS A 363 -18.02 -5.24 -8.04
N ASP A 364 -17.98 -4.91 -9.33
CA ASP A 364 -17.12 -5.53 -10.35
C ASP A 364 -15.61 -5.40 -10.08
N ILE A 365 -15.21 -4.49 -9.19
CA ILE A 365 -13.81 -4.29 -8.75
C ILE A 365 -13.20 -5.56 -8.12
N PHE A 366 -14.04 -6.43 -7.56
CA PHE A 366 -13.58 -7.64 -6.85
C PHE A 366 -12.79 -8.59 -7.76
N TRP A 367 -13.22 -8.78 -8.99
CA TRP A 367 -12.56 -9.69 -9.95
C TRP A 367 -11.19 -9.20 -10.38
N GLU A 368 -11.05 -7.91 -10.69
CA GLU A 368 -9.78 -7.31 -11.09
C GLU A 368 -8.71 -7.46 -9.99
N ILE A 369 -9.10 -7.29 -8.74
CA ILE A 369 -8.20 -7.35 -7.58
C ILE A 369 -7.87 -8.79 -7.20
N GLN A 370 -8.85 -9.70 -7.24
CA GLN A 370 -8.65 -11.11 -6.85
C GLN A 370 -7.70 -11.83 -7.82
N SER A 371 -7.74 -11.51 -9.10
CA SER A 371 -6.91 -12.13 -10.13
C SER A 371 -5.52 -11.52 -10.27
N ALA A 372 -5.26 -10.32 -9.78
CA ALA A 372 -4.00 -9.59 -9.98
C ALA A 372 -2.76 -10.42 -9.60
N LYS A 373 -2.76 -11.03 -8.42
CA LYS A 373 -1.63 -11.85 -7.96
C LYS A 373 -1.39 -13.06 -8.84
N ASP A 374 -2.45 -13.77 -9.21
CA ASP A 374 -2.36 -14.96 -10.06
C ASP A 374 -1.86 -14.62 -11.45
N ILE A 375 -2.34 -13.52 -12.04
CA ILE A 375 -1.88 -13.05 -13.35
C ILE A 375 -0.39 -12.71 -13.30
N ILE A 376 0.04 -11.93 -12.31
CA ILE A 376 1.43 -11.54 -12.13
C ILE A 376 2.32 -12.77 -11.90
N ILE A 377 1.92 -13.69 -11.03
CA ILE A 377 2.71 -14.90 -10.74
C ILE A 377 2.77 -15.81 -11.96
N LYS A 378 1.68 -16.02 -12.69
CA LYS A 378 1.68 -16.77 -13.94
C LYS A 378 2.62 -16.13 -14.97
N ALA A 379 2.64 -14.80 -15.06
CA ALA A 379 3.58 -14.07 -15.92
C ALA A 379 5.04 -14.25 -15.48
N ILE A 380 5.32 -14.23 -14.18
CA ILE A 380 6.63 -14.53 -13.62
C ILE A 380 7.05 -15.97 -13.97
N LEU A 381 6.14 -16.93 -13.83
CA LEU A 381 6.40 -18.35 -14.04
C LEU A 381 6.37 -18.78 -15.52
N SER A 382 5.86 -17.96 -16.42
CA SER A 382 5.83 -18.26 -17.86
C SER A 382 7.24 -18.11 -18.41
N THR A 383 7.98 -19.21 -18.40
CA THR A 383 9.26 -19.34 -19.09
C THR A 383 9.00 -19.62 -20.58
N LYS A 384 8.68 -18.61 -21.37
CA LYS A 384 9.08 -18.66 -22.76
C LYS A 384 10.58 -18.35 -22.72
N THR A 385 11.39 -19.39 -22.83
CA THR A 385 12.82 -19.30 -23.04
C THR A 385 13.07 -18.50 -24.31
N TRP A 386 13.44 -17.23 -24.14
CA TRP A 386 14.04 -16.47 -25.21
C TRP A 386 15.51 -16.85 -25.22
N HIS A 387 15.84 -18.02 -25.81
CA HIS A 387 17.15 -18.23 -26.39
C HIS A 387 17.20 -17.42 -27.68
N LYS A 388 17.79 -16.24 -27.63
CA LYS A 388 18.46 -15.59 -28.72
C LYS A 388 19.83 -15.16 -28.27
#